data_05d0c9ac2c241eac2f381320bcec0b43
#
_entry.id   05d0c9ac2c241eac2f381320bcec0b43
#
_cell.length_a   1.000
_cell.length_b   1.000
_cell.length_c   1.000
_cell.angle_alpha   90.00
_cell.angle_beta   90.00
_cell.angle_gamma   90.00
#
_symmetry.space_group_name_H-M   'P 1'
#
loop_
_entity.id
_entity.type
_entity.pdbx_description
1 polymer ?
#
loop_
_entity_poly.entity_id
_entity_poly.type
_entity_poly.pdbx_seq_one_letter_code
_entity_poly.pdbx_strand_id
1 'polypeptide(L)'
;MSGHYTSLLVSLGIASCALATLLAHLIGASDDEGLPLHIFARLPAYLLWLLREIITANIATARIILSGSARPVLFTTKATQTSAAGVATYANSITLTPGTVTIEMDPSDGASDALAGVQPTSHDFLVHALDPVFVDDVESGEMDRRVSALEGKTP
;
A
#
# COMPACT_ATOMS: atom_id res chain seq x y z
N MET A 1 -6.49 -15.49 -22.67
CA MET A 1 -5.92 -16.75 -22.11
C MET A 1 -6.03 -17.82 -23.21
N SER A 2 -4.90 -18.26 -23.77
CA SER A 2 -4.89 -19.38 -24.70
C SER A 2 -5.02 -20.68 -23.90
N GLY A 3 -6.15 -21.37 -24.00
CA GLY A 3 -6.43 -22.60 -23.24
C GLY A 3 -5.64 -23.84 -23.68
N HIS A 4 -4.45 -23.67 -24.25
CA HIS A 4 -3.60 -24.76 -24.71
C HIS A 4 -2.56 -25.10 -23.65
N TYR A 5 -2.85 -26.11 -22.83
CA TYR A 5 -1.92 -26.67 -21.85
C TYR A 5 -1.26 -27.93 -22.43
N THR A 6 -0.26 -27.75 -23.30
CA THR A 6 0.59 -28.87 -23.72
C THR A 6 1.71 -29.08 -22.70
N SER A 7 2.18 -30.31 -22.54
CA SER A 7 3.29 -30.62 -21.61
C SER A 7 4.55 -29.78 -21.91
N LEU A 8 4.79 -29.48 -23.18
CA LEU A 8 5.88 -28.61 -23.60
C LEU A 8 5.71 -27.17 -23.07
N LEU A 9 4.53 -26.57 -23.20
CA LEU A 9 4.27 -25.20 -22.71
C LEU A 9 4.35 -25.11 -21.19
N VAL A 10 3.85 -26.12 -20.49
CA VAL A 10 3.95 -26.19 -19.02
C VAL A 10 5.41 -26.31 -18.58
N SER A 11 6.20 -27.20 -19.21
CA SER A 11 7.62 -27.37 -18.87
C SER A 11 8.45 -26.12 -19.18
N LEU A 12 8.19 -25.44 -20.31
CA LEU A 12 8.83 -24.16 -20.63
C LEU A 12 8.43 -23.06 -19.65
N GLY A 13 7.17 -23.02 -19.22
CA GLY A 13 6.69 -22.09 -18.19
C GLY A 13 7.41 -22.30 -16.85
N ILE A 14 7.52 -23.54 -16.39
CA ILE A 14 8.25 -23.87 -15.16
C ILE A 14 9.74 -23.51 -15.30
N ALA A 15 10.38 -23.85 -16.42
CA ALA A 15 11.78 -23.51 -16.67
C ALA A 15 12.01 -21.99 -16.70
N SER A 16 11.11 -21.23 -17.33
CA SER A 16 11.15 -19.78 -17.35
C SER A 16 11.02 -19.15 -15.96
N CYS A 17 10.07 -19.63 -15.17
CA CYS A 17 9.90 -19.17 -13.78
C CYS A 17 11.14 -19.50 -12.93
N ALA A 18 11.67 -20.71 -13.05
CA ALA A 18 12.87 -21.11 -12.32
C ALA A 18 14.08 -20.27 -12.71
N LEU A 19 14.27 -20.00 -14.01
CA LEU A 19 15.35 -19.15 -14.50
C LEU A 19 15.20 -17.71 -14.03
N ALA A 20 13.99 -17.15 -14.09
CA ALA A 20 13.72 -15.79 -13.61
C ALA A 20 13.99 -15.66 -12.09
N THR A 21 13.56 -16.63 -11.30
CA THR A 21 13.83 -16.66 -9.85
C THR A 21 15.33 -16.78 -9.55
N LEU A 22 16.03 -17.65 -10.30
CA LEU A 22 17.48 -17.78 -10.14
C LEU A 22 18.22 -16.49 -10.48
N LEU A 23 17.87 -15.85 -11.60
CA LEU A 23 18.46 -14.57 -11.98
C LEU A 23 18.16 -13.47 -10.96
N ALA A 24 16.93 -13.36 -10.49
CA ALA A 24 16.54 -12.40 -9.44
C ALA A 24 17.38 -12.60 -8.17
N HIS A 25 17.61 -13.85 -7.78
CA HIS A 25 18.45 -14.16 -6.62
C HIS A 25 19.93 -13.79 -6.85
N LEU A 26 20.47 -14.09 -8.04
CA LEU A 26 21.88 -13.77 -8.39
C LEU A 26 22.16 -12.28 -8.44
N ILE A 27 21.22 -11.44 -8.87
CA ILE A 27 21.38 -9.98 -8.91
C ILE A 27 20.98 -9.28 -7.61
N GLY A 28 20.63 -10.04 -6.56
CA GLY A 28 20.21 -9.48 -5.27
C GLY A 28 18.86 -8.73 -5.31
N ALA A 29 18.04 -8.95 -6.34
CA ALA A 29 16.70 -8.36 -6.44
C ALA A 29 15.67 -9.06 -5.56
N SER A 30 16.05 -10.15 -4.91
CA SER A 30 15.21 -10.93 -3.98
C SER A 30 15.70 -10.68 -2.55
N ASP A 31 15.59 -9.44 -2.11
CA ASP A 31 15.83 -9.05 -0.73
C ASP A 31 14.55 -9.17 0.13
N ASP A 32 14.70 -9.10 1.44
CA ASP A 32 13.58 -9.18 2.39
C ASP A 32 12.59 -8.02 2.24
N GLU A 33 12.98 -6.94 1.55
CA GLU A 33 12.12 -5.79 1.25
C GLU A 33 11.19 -6.08 0.05
N GLY A 34 11.63 -6.91 -0.92
CA GLY A 34 10.87 -7.22 -2.13
C GLY A 34 9.73 -8.22 -1.93
N LEU A 35 9.87 -9.18 -1.01
CA LEU A 35 8.85 -10.21 -0.74
C LEU A 35 8.83 -10.61 0.74
N PRO A 36 8.24 -9.81 1.62
CA PRO A 36 8.16 -10.12 3.04
C PRO A 36 7.19 -11.29 3.29
N LEU A 37 7.69 -12.52 3.26
CA LEU A 37 6.90 -13.74 3.41
C LEU A 37 6.12 -13.81 4.74
N HIS A 38 6.57 -13.11 5.77
CA HIS A 38 5.88 -13.04 7.07
C HIS A 38 4.53 -12.30 6.99
N ILE A 39 4.33 -11.47 5.96
CA ILE A 39 3.07 -10.74 5.74
C ILE A 39 1.94 -11.68 5.28
N PHE A 40 2.25 -12.78 4.57
CA PHE A 40 1.23 -13.65 3.98
C PHE A 40 0.23 -14.21 5.00
N ALA A 41 0.65 -14.49 6.22
CA ALA A 41 -0.25 -15.00 7.27
C ALA A 41 -1.27 -13.94 7.76
N ARG A 42 -0.90 -12.65 7.69
CA ARG A 42 -1.73 -11.52 8.17
C ARG A 42 -2.51 -10.84 7.06
N LEU A 43 -2.05 -11.01 5.82
CA LEU A 43 -2.62 -10.36 4.64
C LEU A 43 -4.12 -10.64 4.45
N PRO A 44 -4.66 -11.87 4.62
CA PRO A 44 -6.09 -12.11 4.42
C PRO A 44 -6.98 -11.31 5.38
N ALA A 45 -6.59 -11.20 6.64
CA ALA A 45 -7.34 -10.42 7.64
C ALA A 45 -7.31 -8.93 7.29
N TYR A 46 -6.17 -8.42 6.86
CA TYR A 46 -6.02 -7.05 6.39
C TYR A 46 -6.88 -6.76 5.17
N LEU A 47 -6.86 -7.63 4.16
CA LEU A 47 -7.65 -7.47 2.94
C LEU A 47 -9.16 -7.50 3.20
N LEU A 48 -9.63 -8.34 4.12
CA LEU A 48 -11.05 -8.36 4.52
C LEU A 48 -11.45 -7.05 5.20
N TRP A 49 -10.59 -6.53 6.07
CA TRP A 49 -10.83 -5.23 6.70
C TRP A 49 -10.83 -4.11 5.65
N LEU A 50 -9.81 -4.05 4.78
CA LEU A 50 -9.70 -3.04 3.73
C LEU A 50 -10.91 -3.09 2.78
N LEU A 51 -11.37 -4.29 2.41
CA LEU A 51 -12.57 -4.46 1.58
C LEU A 51 -13.81 -3.84 2.26
N ARG A 52 -13.96 -4.05 3.57
CA ARG A 52 -15.04 -3.42 4.34
C ARG A 52 -14.93 -1.88 4.29
N GLU A 53 -13.73 -1.33 4.48
CA GLU A 53 -13.50 0.12 4.40
C GLU A 53 -13.83 0.66 3.00
N ILE A 54 -13.38 -0.01 1.94
CA ILE A 54 -13.71 0.34 0.56
C ILE A 54 -15.23 0.38 0.33
N ILE A 55 -15.98 -0.61 0.83
CA ILE A 55 -17.46 -0.65 0.67
C ILE A 55 -18.10 0.52 1.42
N THR A 56 -17.67 0.78 2.66
CA THR A 56 -18.21 1.87 3.48
C THR A 56 -17.93 3.24 2.84
N ALA A 57 -16.69 3.46 2.40
CA ALA A 57 -16.27 4.67 1.73
C ALA A 57 -16.98 4.87 0.37
N ASN A 58 -17.24 3.81 -0.39
CA ASN A 58 -18.03 3.89 -1.62
C ASN A 58 -19.43 4.44 -1.36
N ILE A 59 -20.10 3.97 -0.30
CA ILE A 59 -21.44 4.45 0.06
C ILE A 59 -21.39 5.93 0.47
N ALA A 60 -20.40 6.33 1.26
CA ALA A 60 -20.21 7.72 1.67
C ALA A 60 -19.93 8.63 0.47
N THR A 61 -18.99 8.23 -0.39
CA THR A 61 -18.63 8.95 -1.63
C THR A 61 -19.84 9.11 -2.55
N ALA A 62 -20.59 8.03 -2.78
CA ALA A 62 -21.81 8.08 -3.59
C ALA A 62 -22.85 9.06 -3.05
N ARG A 63 -23.05 9.11 -1.74
CA ARG A 63 -23.97 10.07 -1.09
C ARG A 63 -23.52 11.51 -1.31
N ILE A 64 -22.22 11.79 -1.15
CA ILE A 64 -21.64 13.14 -1.34
C ILE A 64 -21.81 13.57 -2.79
N ILE A 65 -21.52 12.69 -3.76
CA ILE A 65 -21.67 12.99 -5.20
C ILE A 65 -23.13 13.25 -5.54
N LEU A 66 -24.06 12.41 -5.10
CA LEU A 66 -25.48 12.54 -5.38
C LEU A 66 -26.10 13.77 -4.74
N SER A 67 -25.61 14.20 -3.57
CA SER A 67 -26.06 15.43 -2.91
C SER A 67 -25.43 16.70 -3.46
N GLY A 68 -24.37 16.59 -4.28
CA GLY A 68 -23.61 17.74 -4.78
C GLY A 68 -22.91 18.53 -3.68
N SER A 69 -22.67 17.93 -2.51
CA SER A 69 -22.13 18.62 -1.32
C SER A 69 -20.63 18.45 -1.12
N ALA A 70 -19.91 17.97 -2.14
CA ALA A 70 -18.47 17.75 -2.07
C ALA A 70 -17.71 19.03 -1.72
N ARG A 71 -16.78 18.93 -0.75
CA ARG A 71 -15.90 20.01 -0.29
C ARG A 71 -14.46 19.50 -0.27
N PRO A 72 -13.78 19.49 -1.43
CA PRO A 72 -12.43 18.95 -1.52
C PRO A 72 -11.45 19.67 -0.60
N VAL A 73 -10.57 18.91 0.04
CA VAL A 73 -9.54 19.42 0.95
C VAL A 73 -8.23 18.67 0.75
N LEU A 74 -7.11 19.38 0.91
CA LEU A 74 -5.78 18.83 0.99
C LEU A 74 -5.34 18.79 2.46
N PHE A 75 -4.76 17.68 2.88
CA PHE A 75 -4.21 17.53 4.23
C PHE A 75 -2.97 16.66 4.21
N THR A 76 -2.17 16.76 5.25
CA THR A 76 -0.96 15.95 5.42
C THR A 76 -1.18 14.95 6.55
N THR A 77 -0.85 13.69 6.31
CA THR A 77 -0.87 12.63 7.32
C THR A 77 0.50 11.96 7.42
N LYS A 78 0.81 11.43 8.59
CA LYS A 78 2.08 10.73 8.81
C LYS A 78 1.92 9.24 8.58
N ALA A 79 2.92 8.66 7.94
CA ALA A 79 3.07 7.23 7.76
C ALA A 79 4.18 6.72 8.68
N THR A 80 3.87 5.73 9.51
CA THR A 80 4.82 5.17 10.50
C THR A 80 5.52 3.90 10.02
N GLN A 81 5.25 3.50 8.77
CA GLN A 81 5.89 2.37 8.11
C GLN A 81 7.37 2.67 7.85
N THR A 82 8.20 1.63 7.93
CA THR A 82 9.66 1.75 7.73
C THR A 82 10.16 1.00 6.51
N SER A 83 9.40 0.00 6.02
CA SER A 83 9.74 -0.67 4.78
C SER A 83 9.11 0.03 3.58
N ALA A 84 9.80 0.03 2.44
CA ALA A 84 9.27 0.57 1.19
C ALA A 84 7.93 -0.11 0.81
N ALA A 85 7.80 -1.41 1.08
CA ALA A 85 6.57 -2.17 0.86
C ALA A 85 5.43 -1.69 1.78
N GLY A 86 5.72 -1.39 3.06
CA GLY A 86 4.75 -0.86 4.02
C GLY A 86 4.27 0.53 3.62
N VAL A 87 5.19 1.44 3.30
CA VAL A 87 4.90 2.80 2.82
C VAL A 87 4.00 2.75 1.57
N ALA A 88 4.37 1.93 0.58
CA ALA A 88 3.58 1.75 -0.64
C ALA A 88 2.19 1.14 -0.33
N THR A 89 2.12 0.18 0.60
CA THR A 89 0.85 -0.44 1.00
C THR A 89 -0.07 0.58 1.65
N TYR A 90 0.44 1.44 2.53
CA TYR A 90 -0.35 2.48 3.18
C TYR A 90 -0.87 3.51 2.17
N ALA A 91 0.01 4.04 1.30
CA ALA A 91 -0.38 4.98 0.24
C ALA A 91 -1.45 4.40 -0.71
N ASN A 92 -1.26 3.14 -1.11
CA ASN A 92 -2.24 2.43 -1.95
C ASN A 92 -3.56 2.21 -1.22
N SER A 93 -3.54 1.91 0.09
CA SER A 93 -4.76 1.69 0.87
C SER A 93 -5.59 2.96 1.00
N ILE A 94 -4.95 4.12 1.24
CA ILE A 94 -5.60 5.42 1.22
C ILE A 94 -6.25 5.67 -0.15
N THR A 95 -5.51 5.42 -1.24
CA THR A 95 -6.00 5.67 -2.61
C THR A 95 -7.08 4.69 -3.05
N LEU A 96 -7.03 3.42 -2.59
CA LEU A 96 -8.06 2.42 -2.87
C LEU A 96 -9.37 2.69 -2.11
N THR A 97 -9.30 3.45 -1.03
CA THR A 97 -10.50 3.87 -0.29
C THR A 97 -11.13 5.06 -1.01
N PRO A 98 -12.35 4.91 -1.61
CA PRO A 98 -12.96 5.97 -2.38
C PRO A 98 -13.16 7.25 -1.58
N GLY A 99 -12.83 8.37 -2.21
CA GLY A 99 -12.91 9.70 -1.61
C GLY A 99 -11.56 10.27 -1.17
N THR A 100 -10.49 9.48 -1.24
CA THR A 100 -9.13 9.92 -0.93
C THR A 100 -8.12 9.51 -1.99
N VAL A 101 -7.08 10.32 -2.19
CA VAL A 101 -5.97 10.04 -3.12
C VAL A 101 -4.67 10.57 -2.49
N THR A 102 -3.67 9.72 -2.36
CA THR A 102 -2.31 10.13 -2.01
C THR A 102 -1.65 10.78 -3.22
N ILE A 103 -1.22 12.04 -3.07
CA ILE A 103 -0.62 12.83 -4.15
C ILE A 103 0.90 12.80 -4.06
N GLU A 104 1.46 12.92 -2.87
CA GLU A 104 2.89 13.05 -2.63
C GLU A 104 3.29 12.29 -1.37
N MET A 105 4.50 11.79 -1.36
CA MET A 105 5.08 11.03 -0.25
C MET A 105 6.51 11.53 -0.05
N ASP A 106 6.73 12.31 1.00
CA ASP A 106 8.04 12.85 1.33
C ASP A 106 8.61 12.18 2.58
N PRO A 107 9.93 11.90 2.62
CA PRO A 107 10.60 11.53 3.84
C PRO A 107 10.53 12.70 4.83
N SER A 108 9.98 12.49 6.02
CA SER A 108 9.81 13.57 7.02
C SER A 108 11.14 14.07 7.62
N ASP A 109 12.22 13.28 7.48
CA ASP A 109 13.54 13.59 8.06
C ASP A 109 14.49 14.35 7.10
N GLY A 110 13.96 14.86 5.99
CA GLY A 110 14.73 15.62 4.99
C GLY A 110 15.61 14.74 4.09
N ALA A 111 15.65 15.08 2.80
CA ALA A 111 16.37 14.35 1.75
C ALA A 111 17.91 14.28 1.94
N SER A 112 18.47 14.84 3.01
CA SER A 112 19.92 14.86 3.27
C SER A 112 20.48 13.51 3.74
N ASP A 113 19.67 12.63 4.34
CA ASP A 113 20.13 11.36 4.89
C ASP A 113 19.99 10.17 3.92
N ALA A 114 19.25 10.33 2.84
CA ALA A 114 19.12 9.29 1.80
C ALA A 114 20.47 8.95 1.13
N LEU A 115 21.40 9.92 1.09
CA LEU A 115 22.77 9.68 0.59
C LEU A 115 23.64 8.89 1.58
N ALA A 116 23.25 8.82 2.85
CA ALA A 116 23.93 8.07 3.90
C ALA A 116 23.44 6.62 4.05
N GLY A 117 22.46 6.18 3.25
CA GLY A 117 21.88 4.83 3.33
C GLY A 117 21.01 4.62 4.58
N VAL A 118 20.61 5.69 5.25
CA VAL A 118 19.70 5.62 6.40
C VAL A 118 18.28 5.67 5.87
N GLN A 119 17.48 4.64 6.17
CA GLN A 119 16.06 4.63 5.81
C GLN A 119 15.31 5.63 6.69
N PRO A 120 14.43 6.47 6.10
CA PRO A 120 13.62 7.41 6.88
C PRO A 120 12.73 6.65 7.86
N THR A 121 12.57 7.20 9.07
CA THR A 121 11.76 6.60 10.13
C THR A 121 10.28 6.90 10.02
N SER A 122 9.91 7.91 9.22
CA SER A 122 8.54 8.31 8.94
C SER A 122 8.46 9.04 7.59
N HIS A 123 7.26 9.05 7.02
CA HIS A 123 6.97 9.76 5.78
C HIS A 123 5.77 10.68 5.99
N ASP A 124 5.79 11.85 5.35
CA ASP A 124 4.66 12.76 5.28
C ASP A 124 3.94 12.54 3.95
N PHE A 125 2.65 12.21 4.01
CA PHE A 125 1.81 12.00 2.85
C PHE A 125 0.90 13.21 2.64
N LEU A 126 0.98 13.84 1.48
CA LEU A 126 0.00 14.81 1.04
C LEU A 126 -1.17 14.04 0.40
N VAL A 127 -2.35 14.20 0.99
CA VAL A 127 -3.57 13.49 0.58
C VAL A 127 -4.64 14.49 0.17
N HIS A 128 -5.29 14.23 -0.95
CA HIS A 128 -6.51 14.91 -1.37
C HIS A 128 -7.72 14.11 -0.92
N ALA A 129 -8.63 14.74 -0.19
CA ALA A 129 -9.94 14.17 0.17
C ALA A 129 -11.08 14.91 -0.54
N LEU A 130 -12.07 14.16 -0.98
CA LEU A 130 -13.28 14.69 -1.60
C LEU A 130 -14.15 15.49 -0.64
N ASP A 131 -14.11 15.16 0.65
CA ASP A 131 -14.83 15.85 1.73
C ASP A 131 -14.09 15.66 3.06
N PRO A 132 -14.18 16.61 4.02
CA PRO A 132 -13.54 16.51 5.32
C PRO A 132 -13.86 15.23 6.11
N VAL A 133 -14.98 14.59 5.89
CA VAL A 133 -15.34 13.34 6.57
C VAL A 133 -14.31 12.24 6.33
N PHE A 134 -13.65 12.22 5.17
CA PHE A 134 -12.60 11.25 4.86
C PHE A 134 -11.25 11.60 5.51
N VAL A 135 -11.04 12.86 5.89
CA VAL A 135 -9.86 13.28 6.66
C VAL A 135 -9.88 12.60 8.03
N ASP A 136 -11.02 12.67 8.71
CA ASP A 136 -11.21 12.08 10.05
C ASP A 136 -10.91 10.56 10.03
N ASP A 137 -11.33 9.86 8.97
CA ASP A 137 -11.07 8.43 8.80
C ASP A 137 -9.56 8.13 8.70
N VAL A 138 -8.83 8.88 7.89
CA VAL A 138 -7.37 8.69 7.73
C VAL A 138 -6.63 9.11 9.00
N GLU A 139 -6.98 10.25 9.60
CA GLU A 139 -6.35 10.78 10.81
C GLU A 139 -6.66 9.93 12.06
N SER A 140 -7.69 9.08 12.03
CA SER A 140 -7.93 8.10 13.08
C SER A 140 -6.74 7.16 13.32
N GLY A 141 -5.86 7.03 12.33
CA GLY A 141 -4.66 6.19 12.35
C GLY A 141 -4.95 4.69 12.38
N GLU A 142 -6.21 4.26 12.16
CA GLU A 142 -6.52 2.82 12.15
C GLU A 142 -5.84 2.12 10.98
N MET A 143 -5.88 2.72 9.79
CA MET A 143 -5.23 2.18 8.60
C MET A 143 -3.71 2.09 8.78
N ASP A 144 -3.07 3.14 9.31
CA ASP A 144 -1.64 3.17 9.62
C ASP A 144 -1.25 2.04 10.58
N ARG A 145 -1.98 1.87 11.70
CA ARG A 145 -1.74 0.79 12.66
C ARG A 145 -1.88 -0.61 12.04
N ARG A 146 -2.85 -0.80 11.14
CA ARG A 146 -3.07 -2.10 10.48
C ARG A 146 -1.97 -2.43 9.49
N VAL A 147 -1.49 -1.44 8.74
CA VAL A 147 -0.36 -1.64 7.83
C VAL A 147 0.92 -1.88 8.62
N SER A 148 1.17 -1.14 9.71
CA SER A 148 2.31 -1.39 10.60
C SER A 148 2.26 -2.79 11.24
N ALA A 149 1.06 -3.27 11.58
CA ALA A 149 0.89 -4.64 12.06
C ALA A 149 1.21 -5.70 10.98
N LEU A 150 1.02 -5.40 9.69
CA LEU A 150 1.47 -6.27 8.59
C LEU A 150 2.99 -6.38 8.57
N GLU A 151 3.72 -5.29 8.78
CA GLU A 151 5.19 -5.27 8.84
C GLU A 151 5.75 -6.06 10.03
N GLY A 152 4.90 -6.53 10.96
CA GLY A 152 5.33 -7.24 12.15
C GLY A 152 5.70 -6.34 13.31
N LYS A 153 5.47 -5.04 13.21
CA LYS A 153 5.56 -4.11 14.33
C LYS A 153 4.30 -4.27 15.19
N THR A 154 4.52 -4.61 16.44
CA THR A 154 3.47 -4.48 17.47
C THR A 154 3.37 -3.01 17.83
N PRO A 155 2.16 -2.43 17.91
CA PRO A 155 1.97 -1.05 18.32
C PRO A 155 2.47 -0.80 19.73
#